data_05d80bccd78d7f513d88046e31628a30
#
_entry.id   05d80bccd78d7f513d88046e31628a30
#
_cell.length_a   1.000
_cell.length_b   1.000
_cell.length_c   1.000
_cell.angle_alpha   90.00
_cell.angle_beta   90.00
_cell.angle_gamma   90.00
#
_symmetry.space_group_name_H-M   'P 1'
#
loop_
_entity.id
_entity.type
_entity.pdbx_description
1 polymer ?
#
loop_
_entity_poly.entity_id
_entity_poly.type
_entity_poly.pdbx_seq_one_letter_code
_entity_poly.pdbx_strand_id
1 'polypeptide(L)'
;MFEGQLAELKNCSTPEDFLAYIDGFIATRFTESYFEITLPDELKTSSTQAPTWCAFVASQIVLGAQVWLGTSTVATLLAVGSSGSKRAFDKHHIFPKNYLNSIGIDKKVDCNQVANFVFIDYQSNIEISDRAPAEYLLEYRNRLGEKAFVESCEMNAIPSAIENMTYEDFLKARRVLMAQMIKAAYLKLAGKAEL
;
A
#
# COMPACT_ATOMS: atom_id res chain seq x y z
N MET A 1 -12.42 -16.38 16.15
CA MET A 1 -12.99 -16.00 14.83
C MET A 1 -12.75 -17.09 13.79
N PHE A 2 -11.52 -17.54 13.57
CA PHE A 2 -11.18 -18.58 12.58
C PHE A 2 -11.79 -19.96 12.87
N GLU A 3 -11.84 -20.37 14.13
CA GLU A 3 -12.44 -21.66 14.55
C GLU A 3 -13.96 -21.75 14.28
N GLY A 4 -14.68 -20.63 14.46
CA GLY A 4 -16.11 -20.59 14.13
C GLY A 4 -16.37 -20.73 12.64
N GLN A 5 -15.56 -20.12 11.81
CA GLN A 5 -15.62 -20.23 10.34
C GLN A 5 -15.33 -21.66 9.87
N LEU A 6 -14.33 -22.31 10.47
CA LEU A 6 -14.03 -23.72 10.17
C LEU A 6 -15.18 -24.66 10.58
N ALA A 7 -15.88 -24.34 11.67
CA ALA A 7 -17.05 -25.13 12.12
C ALA A 7 -18.21 -25.00 11.12
N GLU A 8 -18.44 -23.82 10.57
CA GLU A 8 -19.48 -23.62 9.55
C GLU A 8 -19.13 -24.29 8.22
N LEU A 9 -17.86 -24.28 7.81
CA LEU A 9 -17.39 -24.98 6.62
C LEU A 9 -17.62 -26.50 6.69
N LYS A 10 -17.59 -27.10 7.89
CA LYS A 10 -17.92 -28.53 8.07
C LYS A 10 -19.36 -28.88 7.74
N ASN A 11 -20.26 -27.91 7.71
CA ASN A 11 -21.67 -28.09 7.37
C ASN A 11 -21.92 -28.06 5.86
N CYS A 12 -20.95 -27.66 5.05
CA CYS A 12 -21.04 -27.70 3.59
C CYS A 12 -20.92 -29.14 3.11
N SER A 13 -22.00 -29.67 2.53
CA SER A 13 -22.09 -31.06 2.06
C SER A 13 -21.77 -31.19 0.58
N THR A 14 -21.90 -30.11 -0.17
CA THR A 14 -21.64 -30.04 -1.61
C THR A 14 -20.67 -28.88 -1.96
N PRO A 15 -20.04 -28.90 -3.14
CA PRO A 15 -19.28 -27.75 -3.63
C PRO A 15 -20.12 -26.47 -3.72
N GLU A 16 -21.40 -26.60 -4.07
CA GLU A 16 -22.34 -25.50 -4.18
C GLU A 16 -22.61 -24.84 -2.82
N ASP A 17 -22.78 -25.66 -1.75
CA ASP A 17 -22.91 -25.15 -0.38
C ASP A 17 -21.66 -24.35 0.04
N PHE A 18 -20.49 -24.86 -0.30
CA PHE A 18 -19.22 -24.20 -0.01
C PHE A 18 -19.10 -22.84 -0.73
N LEU A 19 -19.43 -22.81 -2.03
CA LEU A 19 -19.41 -21.57 -2.80
C LEU A 19 -20.42 -20.56 -2.26
N ALA A 20 -21.66 -21.00 -1.96
CA ALA A 20 -22.68 -20.13 -1.37
C ALA A 20 -22.24 -19.56 -0.02
N TYR A 21 -21.57 -20.37 0.82
CA TYR A 21 -21.02 -19.91 2.09
C TYR A 21 -19.94 -18.83 1.88
N ILE A 22 -18.99 -19.06 0.96
CA ILE A 22 -17.91 -18.10 0.67
C ILE A 22 -18.48 -16.81 0.08
N ASP A 23 -19.43 -16.90 -0.85
CA ASP A 23 -20.08 -15.73 -1.45
C ASP A 23 -20.84 -14.90 -0.39
N GLY A 24 -21.57 -15.55 0.50
CA GLY A 24 -22.25 -14.90 1.61
C GLY A 24 -21.28 -14.24 2.59
N PHE A 25 -20.16 -14.90 2.89
CA PHE A 25 -19.10 -14.34 3.73
C PHE A 25 -18.48 -13.09 3.09
N ILE A 26 -18.14 -13.16 1.81
CA ILE A 26 -17.58 -12.04 1.04
C ILE A 26 -18.58 -10.86 1.03
N ALA A 27 -19.84 -11.12 0.70
CA ALA A 27 -20.87 -10.07 0.61
C ALA A 27 -21.11 -9.34 1.94
N THR A 28 -20.98 -10.06 3.07
CA THR A 28 -21.16 -9.44 4.40
C THR A 28 -19.93 -8.73 4.93
N ARG A 29 -18.74 -9.06 4.45
CA ARG A 29 -17.45 -8.52 4.96
C ARG A 29 -16.90 -7.41 4.10
N PHE A 30 -16.88 -7.57 2.78
CA PHE A 30 -16.28 -6.62 1.85
C PHE A 30 -17.33 -5.64 1.30
N THR A 31 -17.92 -4.87 2.22
CA THR A 31 -18.91 -3.83 1.94
C THR A 31 -18.22 -2.48 1.62
N GLU A 32 -18.96 -1.52 1.09
CA GLU A 32 -18.48 -0.14 0.93
C GLU A 32 -17.91 0.41 2.26
N SER A 33 -18.65 0.28 3.36
CA SER A 33 -18.22 0.73 4.68
C SER A 33 -16.93 0.07 5.15
N TYR A 34 -16.69 -1.19 4.78
CA TYR A 34 -15.43 -1.84 5.09
C TYR A 34 -14.25 -1.13 4.40
N PHE A 35 -14.36 -0.87 3.09
CA PHE A 35 -13.28 -0.23 2.34
C PHE A 35 -13.10 1.25 2.68
N GLU A 36 -14.16 1.97 3.02
CA GLU A 36 -14.11 3.40 3.29
C GLU A 36 -13.73 3.74 4.74
N ILE A 37 -14.09 2.89 5.70
CA ILE A 37 -13.95 3.19 7.13
C ILE A 37 -13.02 2.19 7.82
N THR A 38 -13.35 0.89 7.72
CA THR A 38 -12.66 -0.14 8.52
C THR A 38 -11.24 -0.38 8.03
N LEU A 39 -11.05 -0.55 6.73
CA LEU A 39 -9.75 -0.87 6.14
C LEU A 39 -8.72 0.27 6.31
N PRO A 40 -9.04 1.57 6.11
CA PRO A 40 -8.13 2.65 6.45
C PRO A 40 -7.69 2.65 7.92
N ASP A 41 -8.58 2.24 8.84
CA ASP A 41 -8.25 2.11 10.26
C ASP A 41 -7.34 0.90 10.53
N GLU A 42 -7.60 -0.24 9.93
CA GLU A 42 -6.75 -1.44 10.01
C GLU A 42 -5.35 -1.23 9.39
N LEU A 43 -5.19 -0.26 8.49
CA LEU A 43 -3.89 0.16 7.95
C LEU A 43 -3.05 1.01 8.92
N LYS A 44 -3.56 1.34 10.10
CA LYS A 44 -2.81 1.95 11.22
C LYS A 44 -1.94 0.90 11.90
N THR A 45 -0.90 0.46 11.22
CA THR A 45 0.03 -0.55 11.73
C THR A 45 1.46 -0.26 11.28
N SER A 46 2.41 -0.72 12.07
CA SER A 46 3.84 -0.72 11.71
C SER A 46 4.33 -2.09 11.24
N SER A 47 3.46 -3.10 11.23
CA SER A 47 3.83 -4.45 10.85
C SER A 47 3.69 -4.69 9.35
N THR A 48 4.80 -4.96 8.69
CA THR A 48 4.80 -5.39 7.28
C THR A 48 4.39 -6.86 7.09
N GLN A 49 4.02 -7.55 8.17
CA GLN A 49 3.38 -8.87 8.13
C GLN A 49 1.87 -8.77 8.33
N ALA A 50 1.33 -7.58 8.58
CA ALA A 50 -0.11 -7.38 8.70
C ALA A 50 -0.83 -7.78 7.40
N PRO A 51 -1.99 -8.47 7.48
CA PRO A 51 -2.76 -8.86 6.29
C PRO A 51 -3.10 -7.67 5.39
N THR A 52 -3.37 -6.50 5.96
CA THR A 52 -3.69 -5.27 5.23
C THR A 52 -2.50 -4.72 4.43
N TRP A 53 -1.27 -4.83 4.97
CA TRP A 53 -0.08 -4.51 4.20
C TRP A 53 0.13 -5.50 3.04
N CYS A 54 -0.04 -6.80 3.31
CA CYS A 54 0.07 -7.83 2.27
C CYS A 54 -0.99 -7.62 1.17
N ALA A 55 -2.22 -7.26 1.55
CA ALA A 55 -3.29 -6.93 0.60
C ALA A 55 -2.94 -5.71 -0.25
N PHE A 56 -2.34 -4.66 0.33
CA PHE A 56 -1.89 -3.50 -0.42
C PHE A 56 -0.80 -3.85 -1.43
N VAL A 57 0.22 -4.62 -1.02
CA VAL A 57 1.28 -5.08 -1.94
C VAL A 57 0.71 -5.95 -3.07
N ALA A 58 -0.20 -6.87 -2.75
CA ALA A 58 -0.88 -7.68 -3.75
C ALA A 58 -1.70 -6.81 -4.73
N SER A 59 -2.35 -5.76 -4.23
CA SER A 59 -3.09 -4.81 -5.08
C SER A 59 -2.19 -4.10 -6.08
N GLN A 60 -1.02 -3.66 -5.66
CA GLN A 60 -0.04 -3.06 -6.56
C GLN A 60 0.36 -4.02 -7.69
N ILE A 61 0.55 -5.31 -7.38
CA ILE A 61 0.87 -6.34 -8.37
C ILE A 61 -0.31 -6.55 -9.34
N VAL A 62 -1.52 -6.73 -8.83
CA VAL A 62 -2.75 -6.95 -9.62
C VAL A 62 -3.05 -5.78 -10.55
N LEU A 63 -2.79 -4.55 -10.10
CA LEU A 63 -3.01 -3.33 -10.87
C LEU A 63 -1.83 -2.96 -11.78
N GLY A 64 -0.71 -3.69 -11.70
CA GLY A 64 0.46 -3.44 -12.54
C GLY A 64 1.25 -2.19 -12.14
N ALA A 65 1.21 -1.83 -10.86
CA ALA A 65 1.88 -0.63 -10.37
C ALA A 65 3.40 -0.68 -10.59
N GLN A 66 3.96 0.45 -11.00
CA GLN A 66 5.41 0.67 -11.02
C GLN A 66 5.88 1.08 -9.62
N VAL A 67 7.17 0.86 -9.35
CA VAL A 67 7.80 1.40 -8.15
C VAL A 67 7.74 2.92 -8.17
N TRP A 68 7.68 3.53 -7.01
CA TRP A 68 7.54 4.98 -6.92
C TRP A 68 8.74 5.70 -7.54
N LEU A 69 8.48 6.72 -8.35
CA LEU A 69 9.47 7.52 -9.08
C LEU A 69 10.37 6.71 -10.04
N GLY A 70 10.00 5.46 -10.35
CA GLY A 70 10.73 4.55 -11.22
C GLY A 70 9.87 3.93 -12.31
N THR A 71 10.46 3.05 -13.13
CA THR A 71 9.79 2.41 -14.27
C THR A 71 9.61 0.91 -14.12
N SER A 72 10.32 0.27 -13.18
CA SER A 72 10.16 -1.17 -12.91
C SER A 72 8.83 -1.45 -12.21
N THR A 73 8.20 -2.59 -12.48
CA THR A 73 6.96 -2.94 -11.78
C THR A 73 7.23 -3.53 -10.40
N VAL A 74 6.30 -3.33 -9.46
CA VAL A 74 6.36 -3.98 -8.14
C VAL A 74 6.37 -5.50 -8.27
N ALA A 75 5.67 -6.05 -9.26
CA ALA A 75 5.69 -7.49 -9.57
C ALA A 75 7.09 -8.00 -9.95
N THR A 76 7.79 -7.29 -10.83
CA THR A 76 9.16 -7.65 -11.24
C THR A 76 10.11 -7.60 -10.05
N LEU A 77 9.93 -6.62 -9.18
CA LEU A 77 10.67 -6.42 -7.98
C LEU A 77 10.61 -7.61 -7.02
N LEU A 78 9.39 -8.10 -6.81
CA LEU A 78 9.08 -9.15 -5.82
C LEU A 78 9.14 -10.56 -6.43
N ALA A 79 9.46 -10.70 -7.73
CA ALA A 79 9.55 -12.01 -8.37
C ALA A 79 10.64 -12.87 -7.74
N VAL A 80 10.32 -14.14 -7.54
CA VAL A 80 11.24 -15.14 -7.00
C VAL A 80 12.43 -15.29 -7.97
N GLY A 81 13.64 -15.13 -7.47
CA GLY A 81 14.87 -15.20 -8.28
C GLY A 81 15.49 -13.85 -8.66
N SER A 82 14.83 -12.72 -8.38
CA SER A 82 15.41 -11.38 -8.52
C SER A 82 16.52 -11.06 -7.50
N SER A 83 16.79 -11.99 -6.61
CA SER A 83 17.74 -11.88 -5.48
C SER A 83 19.23 -11.92 -5.87
N GLY A 84 19.58 -11.82 -7.15
CA GLY A 84 20.98 -11.78 -7.61
C GLY A 84 21.71 -10.44 -7.31
N SER A 85 21.00 -9.37 -7.04
CA SER A 85 21.56 -8.09 -6.64
C SER A 85 21.03 -7.72 -5.27
N LYS A 86 21.86 -7.81 -4.27
CA LYS A 86 21.53 -7.66 -2.83
C LYS A 86 20.81 -6.38 -2.42
N ARG A 87 20.45 -5.46 -3.32
CA ARG A 87 19.86 -4.14 -3.01
C ARG A 87 19.13 -3.47 -4.19
N ALA A 88 18.58 -4.23 -5.15
CA ALA A 88 17.91 -3.60 -6.28
C ALA A 88 16.72 -2.74 -5.84
N PHE A 89 16.14 -3.01 -4.66
CA PHE A 89 14.93 -2.39 -4.17
C PHE A 89 14.88 -2.37 -2.65
N ASP A 90 14.46 -1.25 -2.12
CA ASP A 90 14.31 -1.09 -0.68
C ASP A 90 12.90 -0.60 -0.35
N LYS A 91 12.41 -0.94 0.85
CA LYS A 91 11.26 -0.26 1.43
C LYS A 91 11.73 1.10 1.92
N HIS A 92 11.41 2.12 1.18
CA HIS A 92 11.77 3.49 1.50
C HIS A 92 10.71 4.11 2.43
N HIS A 93 11.16 4.94 3.37
CA HIS A 93 10.29 5.80 4.15
C HIS A 93 10.04 7.08 3.35
N ILE A 94 8.81 7.33 2.95
CA ILE A 94 8.42 8.55 2.22
C ILE A 94 8.75 9.79 3.06
N PHE A 95 8.47 9.75 4.36
CA PHE A 95 9.03 10.68 5.35
C PHE A 95 10.22 10.00 6.00
N PRO A 96 11.48 10.37 5.65
CA PRO A 96 12.68 9.70 6.14
C PRO A 96 12.79 9.74 7.66
N LYS A 97 13.35 8.68 8.26
CA LYS A 97 13.40 8.56 9.73
C LYS A 97 14.16 9.71 10.39
N ASN A 98 15.30 10.10 9.82
CA ASN A 98 16.09 11.18 10.41
C ASN A 98 15.37 12.53 10.28
N TYR A 99 14.63 12.74 9.18
CA TYR A 99 13.74 13.89 9.08
C TYR A 99 12.64 13.86 10.16
N LEU A 100 11.96 12.71 10.34
CA LEU A 100 10.94 12.56 11.39
C LEU A 100 11.52 12.82 12.79
N ASN A 101 12.69 12.27 13.08
CA ASN A 101 13.38 12.52 14.34
C ASN A 101 13.69 14.01 14.55
N SER A 102 14.07 14.74 13.50
CA SER A 102 14.37 16.18 13.60
C SER A 102 13.15 17.04 13.92
N ILE A 103 11.94 16.55 13.62
CA ILE A 103 10.66 17.21 13.96
C ILE A 103 9.97 16.61 15.19
N GLY A 104 10.70 15.79 15.99
CA GLY A 104 10.22 15.26 17.27
C GLY A 104 9.42 13.96 17.20
N ILE A 105 9.43 13.25 16.03
CA ILE A 105 8.78 11.94 15.87
C ILE A 105 9.89 10.88 15.86
N ASP A 106 10.21 10.33 17.03
CA ASP A 106 11.37 9.44 17.25
C ASP A 106 10.98 7.99 17.57
N LYS A 107 9.74 7.73 17.97
CA LYS A 107 9.29 6.39 18.28
C LYS A 107 9.27 5.52 17.03
N LYS A 108 9.94 4.37 17.12
CA LYS A 108 10.05 3.41 16.01
C LYS A 108 8.69 3.00 15.42
N VAL A 109 7.66 2.85 16.26
CA VAL A 109 6.32 2.47 15.82
C VAL A 109 5.65 3.60 15.00
N ASP A 110 5.91 4.85 15.34
CA ASP A 110 5.34 6.00 14.67
C ASP A 110 6.04 6.26 13.32
N CYS A 111 7.37 6.13 13.27
CA CYS A 111 8.13 6.24 12.02
C CYS A 111 7.85 5.10 11.03
N ASN A 112 7.69 3.87 11.54
CA ASN A 112 7.56 2.67 10.72
C ASN A 112 6.10 2.33 10.35
N GLN A 113 5.20 3.28 10.31
CA GLN A 113 3.85 3.05 9.82
C GLN A 113 3.89 2.48 8.40
N VAL A 114 3.07 1.46 8.10
CA VAL A 114 3.02 0.89 6.74
C VAL A 114 2.63 1.94 5.70
N ALA A 115 1.81 2.90 6.08
CA ALA A 115 1.48 4.05 5.24
C ALA A 115 2.65 5.03 5.02
N ASN A 116 3.80 4.83 5.65
CA ASN A 116 5.04 5.56 5.36
C ASN A 116 6.00 4.77 4.45
N PHE A 117 5.66 3.54 4.07
CA PHE A 117 6.51 2.72 3.21
C PHE A 117 6.08 2.78 1.75
N VAL A 118 7.07 2.79 0.85
CA VAL A 118 6.88 2.65 -0.59
C VAL A 118 8.02 1.80 -1.17
N PHE A 119 7.76 1.11 -2.26
CA PHE A 119 8.83 0.48 -3.06
C PHE A 119 9.44 1.51 -4.00
N ILE A 120 10.76 1.61 -3.97
CA ILE A 120 11.54 2.55 -4.78
C ILE A 120 12.79 1.84 -5.31
N ASP A 121 13.35 2.29 -6.41
CA ASP A 121 14.64 1.77 -6.86
C ASP A 121 15.80 2.25 -5.96
N TYR A 122 16.89 1.48 -5.99
CA TYR A 122 18.03 1.71 -5.10
C TYR A 122 18.68 3.10 -5.32
N GLN A 123 18.77 3.56 -6.57
CA GLN A 123 19.39 4.84 -6.89
C GLN A 123 18.56 6.01 -6.32
N SER A 124 17.26 5.97 -6.54
CA SER A 124 16.35 6.99 -6.00
C SER A 124 16.35 7.00 -4.47
N ASN A 125 16.46 5.82 -3.84
CA ASN A 125 16.57 5.72 -2.37
C ASN A 125 17.81 6.43 -1.84
N ILE A 126 18.98 6.30 -2.51
CA ILE A 126 20.21 7.00 -2.15
C ILE A 126 20.07 8.51 -2.35
N GLU A 127 19.49 8.93 -3.48
CA GLU A 127 19.32 10.34 -3.81
C GLU A 127 18.41 11.07 -2.82
N ILE A 128 17.34 10.44 -2.39
CA ILE A 128 16.40 10.99 -1.39
C ILE A 128 17.08 11.10 -0.02
N SER A 129 17.75 10.03 0.43
CA SER A 129 18.42 9.98 1.73
C SER A 129 17.50 10.45 2.87
N ASP A 130 17.91 11.44 3.65
CA ASP A 130 17.17 11.96 4.82
C ASP A 130 16.52 13.33 4.57
N ARG A 131 16.42 13.75 3.32
CA ARG A 131 15.85 15.05 2.95
C ARG A 131 14.37 15.16 3.28
N ALA A 132 13.92 16.36 3.60
CA ALA A 132 12.50 16.65 3.82
C ALA A 132 11.68 16.35 2.54
N PRO A 133 10.44 15.81 2.67
CA PRO A 133 9.58 15.58 1.51
C PRO A 133 9.39 16.82 0.62
N ALA A 134 9.23 18.01 1.22
CA ALA A 134 9.08 19.27 0.48
C ALA A 134 10.29 19.58 -0.45
N GLU A 135 11.50 19.12 -0.10
CA GLU A 135 12.70 19.36 -0.88
C GLU A 135 12.84 18.36 -2.03
N TYR A 136 12.88 17.06 -1.73
CA TYR A 136 13.14 16.06 -2.75
C TYR A 136 11.97 15.86 -3.72
N LEU A 137 10.73 16.04 -3.28
CA LEU A 137 9.58 15.92 -4.16
C LEU A 137 9.50 17.00 -5.22
N LEU A 138 9.88 18.24 -4.88
CA LEU A 138 9.95 19.32 -5.85
C LEU A 138 10.98 19.00 -6.96
N GLU A 139 12.14 18.44 -6.58
CA GLU A 139 13.16 18.01 -7.53
C GLU A 139 12.66 16.90 -8.47
N TYR A 140 12.02 15.86 -7.89
CA TYR A 140 11.47 14.76 -8.69
C TYR A 140 10.30 15.20 -9.60
N ARG A 141 9.43 16.09 -9.11
CA ARG A 141 8.35 16.68 -9.91
C ARG A 141 8.91 17.45 -11.12
N ASN A 142 9.96 18.25 -10.92
CA ASN A 142 10.63 18.96 -12.00
C ASN A 142 11.34 18.03 -12.98
N ARG A 143 11.95 16.95 -12.49
CA ARG A 143 12.69 15.96 -13.31
C ARG A 143 11.78 15.09 -14.15
N LEU A 144 10.69 14.61 -13.59
CA LEU A 144 9.74 13.72 -14.26
C LEU A 144 8.69 14.46 -15.10
N GLY A 145 8.40 15.70 -14.74
CA GLY A 145 7.26 16.47 -15.20
C GLY A 145 5.99 16.15 -14.41
N GLU A 146 5.09 17.13 -14.34
CA GLU A 146 3.88 17.06 -13.50
C GLU A 146 3.05 15.79 -13.73
N LYS A 147 2.77 15.47 -14.99
CA LYS A 147 1.93 14.33 -15.35
C LYS A 147 2.51 13.00 -14.86
N ALA A 148 3.78 12.71 -15.17
CA ALA A 148 4.42 11.47 -14.78
C ALA A 148 4.62 11.36 -13.25
N PHE A 149 4.85 12.49 -12.58
CA PHE A 149 4.94 12.53 -11.13
C PHE A 149 3.58 12.18 -10.48
N VAL A 150 2.48 12.78 -10.95
CA VAL A 150 1.13 12.49 -10.44
C VAL A 150 0.75 11.03 -10.69
N GLU A 151 0.96 10.52 -11.90
CA GLU A 151 0.72 9.10 -12.23
C GLU A 151 1.53 8.16 -11.31
N SER A 152 2.78 8.47 -11.03
CA SER A 152 3.63 7.70 -10.11
C SER A 152 3.09 7.72 -8.67
N CYS A 153 2.56 8.86 -8.22
CA CYS A 153 1.92 8.97 -6.92
C CYS A 153 0.63 8.13 -6.85
N GLU A 154 -0.23 8.21 -7.87
CA GLU A 154 -1.47 7.44 -7.95
C GLU A 154 -1.23 5.93 -7.91
N MET A 155 -0.27 5.42 -8.71
CA MET A 155 0.11 4.00 -8.73
C MET A 155 0.65 3.49 -7.39
N ASN A 156 1.04 4.39 -6.49
CA ASN A 156 1.61 4.05 -5.18
C ASN A 156 0.75 4.51 -4.00
N ALA A 157 -0.50 4.90 -4.29
CA ALA A 157 -1.45 5.41 -3.28
C ALA A 157 -0.86 6.56 -2.45
N ILE A 158 -0.18 7.50 -3.10
CA ILE A 158 0.47 8.66 -2.47
C ILE A 158 -0.31 9.92 -2.85
N PRO A 159 -0.68 10.79 -1.88
CA PRO A 159 -1.28 12.08 -2.18
C PRO A 159 -0.35 12.95 -3.04
N SER A 160 -0.86 13.53 -4.13
CA SER A 160 -0.03 14.31 -5.07
C SER A 160 0.51 15.63 -4.50
N ALA A 161 -0.11 16.15 -3.43
CA ALA A 161 0.31 17.38 -2.75
C ALA A 161 1.03 17.12 -1.41
N ILE A 162 1.70 15.99 -1.29
CA ILE A 162 2.36 15.49 -0.08
C ILE A 162 3.38 16.50 0.50
N GLU A 163 4.02 17.28 -0.34
CA GLU A 163 5.01 18.30 0.07
C GLU A 163 4.44 19.37 1.01
N ASN A 164 3.12 19.55 1.01
CA ASN A 164 2.41 20.51 1.85
C ASN A 164 1.73 19.88 3.07
N MET A 165 1.92 18.57 3.30
CA MET A 165 1.25 17.84 4.35
C MET A 165 2.11 17.70 5.61
N THR A 166 1.47 17.74 6.78
CA THR A 166 2.07 17.20 7.98
C THR A 166 2.19 15.68 7.87
N TYR A 167 3.09 15.07 8.63
CA TYR A 167 3.24 13.61 8.62
C TYR A 167 1.92 12.89 9.01
N GLU A 168 1.20 13.42 9.98
CA GLU A 168 -0.07 12.84 10.43
C GLU A 168 -1.15 12.91 9.36
N ASP A 169 -1.30 14.06 8.70
CA ASP A 169 -2.29 14.23 7.62
C ASP A 169 -1.94 13.37 6.41
N PHE A 170 -0.65 13.27 6.08
CA PHE A 170 -0.16 12.35 5.05
C PHE A 170 -0.54 10.90 5.37
N LEU A 171 -0.28 10.40 6.60
CA LEU A 171 -0.63 9.04 6.98
C LEU A 171 -2.13 8.77 6.88
N LYS A 172 -2.97 9.74 7.28
CA LYS A 172 -4.44 9.64 7.16
C LYS A 172 -4.87 9.55 5.70
N ALA A 173 -4.44 10.50 4.87
CA ALA A 173 -4.79 10.56 3.46
C ALA A 173 -4.31 9.31 2.72
N ARG A 174 -3.07 8.88 2.97
CA ARG A 174 -2.51 7.72 2.29
C ARG A 174 -3.23 6.41 2.64
N ARG A 175 -3.64 6.20 3.89
CA ARG A 175 -4.41 5.00 4.27
C ARG A 175 -5.72 4.89 3.51
N VAL A 176 -6.40 6.01 3.26
CA VAL A 176 -7.60 6.04 2.42
C VAL A 176 -7.27 5.63 0.98
N LEU A 177 -6.22 6.19 0.39
CA LEU A 177 -5.79 5.82 -0.98
C LEU A 177 -5.34 4.36 -1.07
N MET A 178 -4.65 3.83 -0.06
CA MET A 178 -4.28 2.41 0.00
C MET A 178 -5.52 1.51 0.04
N ALA A 179 -6.52 1.86 0.84
CA ALA A 179 -7.79 1.13 0.92
C ALA A 179 -8.55 1.16 -0.42
N GLN A 180 -8.58 2.31 -1.09
CA GLN A 180 -9.16 2.44 -2.43
C GLN A 180 -8.44 1.57 -3.46
N MET A 181 -7.11 1.50 -3.41
CA MET A 181 -6.32 0.64 -4.28
C MET A 181 -6.61 -0.85 -4.02
N ILE A 182 -6.75 -1.26 -2.75
CA ILE A 182 -7.14 -2.62 -2.39
C ILE A 182 -8.54 -2.93 -2.93
N LYS A 183 -9.51 -2.00 -2.79
CA LYS A 183 -10.84 -2.13 -3.37
C LYS A 183 -10.80 -2.30 -4.89
N ALA A 184 -10.06 -1.45 -5.58
CA ALA A 184 -9.93 -1.53 -7.05
C ALA A 184 -9.36 -2.87 -7.52
N ALA A 185 -8.33 -3.38 -6.83
CA ALA A 185 -7.77 -4.70 -7.13
C ALA A 185 -8.76 -5.84 -6.83
N TYR A 186 -9.49 -5.76 -5.74
CA TYR A 186 -10.56 -6.70 -5.39
C TYR A 186 -11.64 -6.74 -6.47
N LEU A 187 -12.14 -5.59 -6.89
CA LEU A 187 -13.16 -5.49 -7.95
C LEU A 187 -12.67 -6.07 -9.28
N LYS A 188 -11.42 -5.76 -9.65
CA LYS A 188 -10.78 -6.31 -10.86
C LYS A 188 -10.72 -7.83 -10.82
N LEU A 189 -10.31 -8.42 -9.69
CA LEU A 189 -10.24 -9.88 -9.53
C LEU A 189 -11.61 -10.53 -9.48
N ALA A 190 -12.61 -9.86 -8.91
CA ALA A 190 -13.98 -10.32 -8.84
C ALA A 190 -14.75 -10.16 -10.17
N GLY A 191 -14.17 -9.50 -11.18
CA GLY A 191 -14.85 -9.17 -12.44
C GLY A 191 -16.04 -8.23 -12.28
N LYS A 192 -16.00 -7.36 -11.24
CA LYS A 192 -17.07 -6.41 -10.90
C LYS A 192 -16.63 -4.99 -11.21
N ALA A 193 -17.58 -4.14 -11.65
CA ALA A 193 -17.35 -2.71 -11.81
C ALA A 193 -17.51 -1.97 -10.47
N GLU A 194 -18.42 -2.44 -9.62
CA GLU A 194 -18.78 -1.86 -8.31
C GLU A 194 -19.11 -2.95 -7.29
N LEU A 195 -19.21 -2.59 -6.02
CA LEU A 195 -19.64 -3.47 -4.92
C LEU A 195 -21.14 -3.63 -4.87
#